data_eb6476429a310cc751945eada0c12e46
#
_entry.id   eb6476429a310cc751945eada0c12e46
#
_cell.length_a   1.000
_cell.length_b   1.000
_cell.length_c   1.000
_cell.angle_alpha   90.00
_cell.angle_beta   90.00
_cell.angle_gamma   90.00
#
_symmetry.space_group_name_H-M   'P 1'
#
loop_
_entity.id
_entity.type
_entity.pdbx_description
1 polymer ?
#
loop_
_entity_poly.entity_id
_entity_poly.type
_entity_poly.pdbx_seq_one_letter_code
_entity_poly.pdbx_strand_id
1 'polypeptide(L)'
;MRDALSLLDQCIAFYLGQELTFDKVLEVLGTVDTEVFSKLLRKVLGQDVTSCIHILEDLLVNGKELGQFVNDFTWYLRNLLLVKTSEDAEEVLDVSSENLKALQEESQLIDTDTLMRYIRVLSELSNNLRNATQKRVLVEVGLIKLCKPAMETNLDSVLDRLRVLEEQMEKGIP
;
A
#
# COMPACT_ATOMS: atom_id res chain seq x y z
N MET A 1 -4.03 -20.41 -13.14
CA MET A 1 -5.02 -21.39 -12.71
C MET A 1 -4.81 -21.97 -11.30
N ARG A 2 -3.57 -22.27 -10.93
CA ARG A 2 -3.28 -22.75 -9.56
C ARG A 2 -3.69 -21.77 -8.48
N ASP A 3 -3.44 -20.48 -8.68
CA ASP A 3 -3.76 -19.42 -7.70
C ASP A 3 -5.28 -19.26 -7.51
N ALA A 4 -6.05 -19.34 -8.59
CA ALA A 4 -7.51 -19.26 -8.52
C ALA A 4 -8.11 -20.43 -7.75
N LEU A 5 -7.59 -21.65 -7.95
CA LEU A 5 -8.03 -22.84 -7.22
C LEU A 5 -7.66 -22.76 -5.74
N SER A 6 -6.47 -22.26 -5.42
CA SER A 6 -6.02 -22.06 -4.04
C SER A 6 -6.89 -21.06 -3.29
N LEU A 7 -7.22 -19.93 -3.92
CA LEU A 7 -8.13 -18.92 -3.36
C LEU A 7 -9.54 -19.47 -3.17
N LEU A 8 -10.04 -20.25 -4.12
CA LEU A 8 -11.35 -20.90 -4.02
C LEU A 8 -11.37 -21.89 -2.85
N ASP A 9 -10.33 -22.70 -2.66
CA ASP A 9 -10.20 -23.62 -1.54
C ASP A 9 -10.20 -22.87 -0.20
N GLN A 10 -9.54 -21.74 -0.09
CA GLN A 10 -9.57 -20.90 1.10
C GLN A 10 -10.96 -20.36 1.40
N CYS A 11 -11.68 -19.93 0.38
CA CYS A 11 -13.06 -19.44 0.52
C CYS A 11 -14.00 -20.58 0.95
N ILE A 12 -13.85 -21.76 0.40
CA ILE A 12 -14.63 -22.95 0.77
C ILE A 12 -14.37 -23.32 2.24
N ALA A 13 -13.11 -23.32 2.66
CA ALA A 13 -12.73 -23.60 4.04
C ALA A 13 -13.33 -22.59 5.03
N PHE A 14 -13.38 -21.32 4.65
CA PHE A 14 -13.92 -20.24 5.47
C PHE A 14 -15.45 -20.34 5.61
N TYR A 15 -16.15 -20.69 4.52
CA TYR A 15 -17.62 -20.79 4.48
C TYR A 15 -18.14 -22.22 4.49
N LEU A 16 -17.44 -23.14 5.15
CA LEU A 16 -17.83 -24.54 5.21
C LEU A 16 -19.28 -24.70 5.69
N GLY A 17 -20.13 -25.30 4.84
CA GLY A 17 -21.55 -25.51 5.13
C GLY A 17 -22.47 -24.35 4.76
N GLN A 18 -21.95 -23.25 4.20
CA GLN A 18 -22.72 -22.13 3.69
C GLN A 18 -22.64 -22.06 2.16
N GLU A 19 -23.68 -21.46 1.56
CA GLU A 19 -23.66 -21.24 0.11
C GLU A 19 -22.57 -20.21 -0.25
N LEU A 20 -21.63 -20.62 -1.11
CA LEU A 20 -20.53 -19.77 -1.57
C LEU A 20 -21.01 -18.89 -2.72
N THR A 21 -21.27 -17.61 -2.45
CA THR A 21 -21.62 -16.62 -3.47
C THR A 21 -20.39 -15.83 -3.90
N PHE A 22 -20.45 -15.29 -5.13
CA PHE A 22 -19.38 -14.43 -5.66
C PHE A 22 -19.10 -13.22 -4.74
N ASP A 23 -20.15 -12.60 -4.23
CA ASP A 23 -20.03 -11.47 -3.30
C ASP A 23 -19.30 -11.85 -2.01
N LYS A 24 -19.58 -13.02 -1.45
CA LYS A 24 -18.90 -13.53 -0.25
C LYS A 24 -17.42 -13.81 -0.50
N VAL A 25 -17.08 -14.33 -1.68
CA VAL A 25 -15.68 -14.55 -2.08
C VAL A 25 -14.92 -13.22 -2.16
N LEU A 26 -15.49 -12.21 -2.81
CA LEU A 26 -14.90 -10.86 -2.89
C LEU A 26 -14.76 -10.22 -1.52
N GLU A 27 -15.76 -10.36 -0.65
CA GLU A 27 -15.74 -9.83 0.71
C GLU A 27 -14.59 -10.41 1.53
N VAL A 28 -14.41 -11.72 1.53
CA VAL A 28 -13.32 -12.40 2.26
C VAL A 28 -11.95 -11.95 1.74
N LEU A 29 -11.74 -11.96 0.44
CA LEU A 29 -10.46 -11.58 -0.17
C LEU A 29 -10.15 -10.10 0.03
N GLY A 30 -11.14 -9.24 -0.14
CA GLY A 30 -10.97 -7.79 0.01
C GLY A 30 -10.74 -7.35 1.45
N THR A 31 -11.48 -7.95 2.40
CA THR A 31 -11.41 -7.56 3.82
C THR A 31 -10.05 -7.91 4.43
N VAL A 32 -9.53 -9.10 4.17
CA VAL A 32 -8.24 -9.54 4.72
C VAL A 32 -7.11 -8.64 4.24
N ASP A 33 -7.05 -8.35 2.95
CA ASP A 33 -6.01 -7.50 2.38
C ASP A 33 -6.12 -6.06 2.89
N THR A 34 -7.33 -5.53 3.00
CA THR A 34 -7.57 -4.16 3.49
C THR A 34 -7.07 -3.98 4.92
N GLU A 35 -7.34 -4.92 5.82
CA GLU A 35 -6.86 -4.84 7.21
C GLU A 35 -5.34 -4.81 7.31
N VAL A 36 -4.67 -5.69 6.56
CA VAL A 36 -3.21 -5.76 6.55
C VAL A 36 -2.61 -4.46 6.01
N PHE A 37 -3.14 -3.94 4.92
CA PHE A 37 -2.67 -2.70 4.32
C PHE A 37 -2.95 -1.47 5.19
N SER A 38 -4.08 -1.46 5.89
CA SER A 38 -4.38 -0.41 6.88
C SER A 38 -3.34 -0.39 8.00
N LYS A 39 -3.00 -1.54 8.55
CA LYS A 39 -1.94 -1.66 9.57
C LYS A 39 -0.59 -1.21 9.03
N LEU A 40 -0.24 -1.67 7.82
CA LEU A 40 1.02 -1.31 7.16
C LEU A 40 1.11 0.20 6.95
N LEU A 41 0.05 0.83 6.44
CA LEU A 41 -0.01 2.27 6.22
C LEU A 41 0.22 3.05 7.52
N ARG A 42 -0.43 2.65 8.60
CA ARG A 42 -0.27 3.29 9.92
C ARG A 42 1.17 3.17 10.43
N LYS A 43 1.81 2.03 10.21
CA LYS A 43 3.23 1.84 10.58
C LYS A 43 4.17 2.68 9.73
N VAL A 44 3.87 2.80 8.44
CA VAL A 44 4.62 3.69 7.52
C VAL A 44 4.50 5.15 7.97
N LEU A 45 3.30 5.61 8.27
CA LEU A 45 3.05 6.98 8.76
C LEU A 45 3.74 7.25 10.10
N GLY A 46 3.80 6.25 10.97
CA GLY A 46 4.53 6.31 12.24
C GLY A 46 6.04 6.16 12.10
N GLN A 47 6.57 5.97 10.89
CA GLN A 47 7.99 5.76 10.60
C GLN A 47 8.58 4.52 11.32
N ASP A 48 7.74 3.53 11.57
CA ASP A 48 8.13 2.28 12.25
C ASP A 48 8.55 1.23 11.21
N VAL A 49 9.81 1.31 10.78
CA VAL A 49 10.40 0.39 9.79
C VAL A 49 10.35 -1.06 10.26
N THR A 50 10.66 -1.30 11.51
CA THR A 50 10.71 -2.65 12.09
C THR A 50 9.36 -3.36 11.97
N SER A 51 8.27 -2.68 12.34
CA SER A 51 6.92 -3.24 12.22
C SER A 51 6.52 -3.47 10.76
N CYS A 52 6.91 -2.58 9.85
CA CYS A 52 6.67 -2.77 8.41
C CYS A 52 7.33 -4.04 7.89
N ILE A 53 8.58 -4.29 8.27
CA ILE A 53 9.32 -5.49 7.88
C ILE A 53 8.68 -6.76 8.48
N HIS A 54 8.22 -6.71 9.73
CA HIS A 54 7.51 -7.83 10.34
C HIS A 54 6.19 -8.16 9.62
N ILE A 55 5.42 -7.15 9.23
CA ILE A 55 4.20 -7.35 8.44
C ILE A 55 4.54 -8.01 7.10
N LEU A 56 5.59 -7.56 6.44
CA LEU A 56 6.07 -8.17 5.20
C LEU A 56 6.45 -9.64 5.39
N GLU A 57 7.19 -9.96 6.45
CA GLU A 57 7.57 -11.34 6.79
C GLU A 57 6.34 -12.22 7.00
N ASP A 58 5.36 -11.74 7.75
CA ASP A 58 4.11 -12.48 8.00
C ASP A 58 3.36 -12.78 6.69
N LEU A 59 3.30 -11.82 5.77
CA LEU A 59 2.70 -12.00 4.46
C LEU A 59 3.43 -13.06 3.62
N LEU A 60 4.75 -13.04 3.64
CA LEU A 60 5.57 -14.04 2.94
C LEU A 60 5.42 -15.44 3.51
N VAL A 61 5.37 -15.57 4.82
CA VAL A 61 5.12 -16.85 5.51
C VAL A 61 3.75 -17.41 5.13
N ASN A 62 2.75 -16.55 4.94
CA ASN A 62 1.41 -16.94 4.51
C ASN A 62 1.29 -17.21 3.00
N GLY A 63 2.39 -17.14 2.27
CA GLY A 63 2.44 -17.49 0.85
C GLY A 63 2.17 -16.35 -0.12
N LYS A 64 2.13 -15.10 0.35
CA LYS A 64 1.95 -13.94 -0.53
C LYS A 64 3.20 -13.70 -1.37
N GLU A 65 3.03 -13.51 -2.67
CA GLU A 65 4.14 -13.16 -3.56
C GLU A 65 4.49 -11.67 -3.44
N LEU A 66 5.80 -11.34 -3.49
CA LEU A 66 6.28 -9.97 -3.34
C LEU A 66 5.74 -9.01 -4.39
N GLY A 67 5.74 -9.41 -5.66
CA GLY A 67 5.19 -8.60 -6.75
C GLY A 67 3.70 -8.34 -6.56
N GLN A 68 2.96 -9.34 -6.16
CA GLN A 68 1.53 -9.22 -5.87
C GLN A 68 1.28 -8.30 -4.67
N PHE A 69 2.07 -8.43 -3.62
CA PHE A 69 2.01 -7.54 -2.44
C PHE A 69 2.17 -6.07 -2.84
N VAL A 70 3.19 -5.75 -3.62
CA VAL A 70 3.46 -4.37 -4.06
C VAL A 70 2.30 -3.84 -4.91
N ASN A 71 1.79 -4.64 -5.84
CA ASN A 71 0.66 -4.25 -6.69
C ASN A 71 -0.62 -4.04 -5.87
N ASP A 72 -0.92 -4.92 -4.94
CA ASP A 72 -2.12 -4.83 -4.10
C ASP A 72 -2.05 -3.62 -3.16
N PHE A 73 -0.88 -3.35 -2.60
CA PHE A 73 -0.68 -2.18 -1.75
C PHE A 73 -0.80 -0.87 -2.55
N THR A 74 -0.24 -0.84 -3.75
CA THR A 74 -0.39 0.30 -4.68
C THR A 74 -1.88 0.53 -5.00
N TRP A 75 -2.62 -0.53 -5.27
CA TRP A 75 -4.05 -0.47 -5.52
C TRP A 75 -4.84 0.07 -4.32
N TYR A 76 -4.49 -0.36 -3.13
CA TYR A 76 -5.07 0.13 -1.88
C TYR A 76 -4.84 1.65 -1.72
N LEU A 77 -3.62 2.12 -1.94
CA LEU A 77 -3.29 3.55 -1.86
C LEU A 77 -4.01 4.35 -2.94
N ARG A 78 -4.13 3.81 -4.15
CA ARG A 78 -4.91 4.43 -5.23
C ARG A 78 -6.37 4.59 -4.82
N ASN A 79 -6.95 3.59 -4.17
CA ASN A 79 -8.32 3.67 -3.66
C ASN A 79 -8.48 4.78 -2.62
N LEU A 80 -7.52 4.92 -1.71
CA LEU A 80 -7.49 6.04 -0.75
C LEU A 80 -7.42 7.39 -1.45
N LEU A 81 -6.61 7.50 -2.48
CA LEU A 81 -6.48 8.73 -3.26
C LEU A 81 -7.80 9.10 -3.96
N LEU A 82 -8.48 8.14 -4.56
CA LEU A 82 -9.77 8.34 -5.19
C LEU A 82 -10.85 8.77 -4.18
N VAL A 83 -10.86 8.18 -3.00
CA VAL A 83 -11.77 8.57 -1.92
C VAL A 83 -11.55 10.03 -1.50
N LYS A 84 -10.29 10.47 -1.47
CA LYS A 84 -9.95 11.85 -1.11
C LYS A 84 -10.29 12.88 -2.20
N THR A 85 -10.15 12.50 -3.46
CA THR A 85 -10.23 13.44 -4.59
C THR A 85 -11.56 13.39 -5.33
N SER A 86 -12.33 12.31 -5.20
CA SER A 86 -13.62 12.14 -5.87
C SER A 86 -14.77 12.37 -4.88
N GLU A 87 -15.78 13.12 -5.31
CA GLU A 87 -17.00 13.32 -4.52
C GLU A 87 -17.90 12.08 -4.58
N ASP A 88 -17.89 11.37 -5.71
CA ASP A 88 -18.69 10.17 -5.95
C ASP A 88 -17.85 8.89 -5.92
N ALA A 89 -17.11 8.71 -4.83
CA ALA A 89 -16.21 7.55 -4.66
C ALA A 89 -16.95 6.20 -4.77
N GLU A 90 -18.22 6.16 -4.40
CA GLU A 90 -19.05 4.95 -4.48
C GLU A 90 -19.23 4.46 -5.92
N GLU A 91 -19.31 5.37 -6.88
CA GLU A 91 -19.47 5.02 -8.30
C GLU A 91 -18.15 4.56 -8.95
N VAL A 92 -17.03 5.07 -8.45
CA VAL A 92 -15.71 4.80 -9.01
C VAL A 92 -15.07 3.54 -8.41
N LEU A 93 -15.39 3.26 -7.14
CA LEU A 93 -14.84 2.14 -6.40
C LEU A 93 -15.86 1.00 -6.30
N ASP A 94 -15.49 -0.15 -6.81
CA ASP A 94 -16.28 -1.37 -6.69
C ASP A 94 -15.99 -2.06 -5.35
N VAL A 95 -16.38 -1.40 -4.26
CA VAL A 95 -16.16 -1.87 -2.88
C VAL A 95 -17.47 -1.83 -2.10
N SER A 96 -17.55 -2.66 -1.05
CA SER A 96 -18.71 -2.64 -0.17
C SER A 96 -18.81 -1.32 0.63
N SER A 97 -20.00 -0.99 1.10
CA SER A 97 -20.23 0.24 1.89
C SER A 97 -19.37 0.28 3.16
N GLU A 98 -19.14 -0.87 3.79
CA GLU A 98 -18.28 -0.97 4.97
C GLU A 98 -16.82 -0.69 4.65
N ASN A 99 -16.33 -1.26 3.54
CA ASN A 99 -14.97 -1.01 3.07
C ASN A 99 -14.78 0.45 2.65
N LEU A 100 -15.80 1.06 2.05
CA LEU A 100 -15.76 2.47 1.69
C LEU A 100 -15.61 3.37 2.92
N LYS A 101 -16.36 3.10 3.99
CA LYS A 101 -16.22 3.84 5.26
C LYS A 101 -14.82 3.71 5.85
N ALA A 102 -14.27 2.49 5.86
CA ALA A 102 -12.91 2.23 6.32
C ALA A 102 -11.90 3.02 5.50
N LEU A 103 -12.04 3.05 4.17
CA LEU A 103 -11.18 3.83 3.28
C LEU A 103 -11.31 5.34 3.54
N GLN A 104 -12.52 5.83 3.79
CA GLN A 104 -12.74 7.24 4.11
C GLN A 104 -12.04 7.65 5.41
N GLU A 105 -12.11 6.82 6.45
CA GLU A 105 -11.43 7.06 7.72
C GLU A 105 -9.90 7.03 7.54
N GLU A 106 -9.38 6.05 6.84
CA GLU A 106 -7.94 5.93 6.58
C GLU A 106 -7.42 7.09 5.71
N SER A 107 -8.22 7.56 4.75
CA SER A 107 -7.83 8.65 3.87
C SER A 107 -7.61 9.98 4.61
N GLN A 108 -8.23 10.14 5.78
CA GLN A 108 -8.03 11.33 6.61
C GLN A 108 -6.69 11.35 7.35
N LEU A 109 -6.03 10.18 7.48
CA LEU A 109 -4.74 10.04 8.17
C LEU A 109 -3.56 10.48 7.32
N ILE A 110 -3.74 10.61 6.01
CA ILE A 110 -2.67 10.87 5.06
C ILE A 110 -3.10 11.94 4.05
N ASP A 111 -2.22 12.86 3.71
CA ASP A 111 -2.48 13.88 2.71
C ASP A 111 -2.27 13.36 1.27
N THR A 112 -2.85 14.07 0.33
CA THR A 112 -2.82 13.70 -1.10
C THR A 112 -1.41 13.62 -1.66
N ASP A 113 -0.56 14.58 -1.33
CA ASP A 113 0.83 14.64 -1.81
C ASP A 113 1.64 13.44 -1.33
N THR A 114 1.45 13.04 -0.07
CA THR A 114 2.11 11.86 0.51
C THR A 114 1.61 10.58 -0.17
N LEU A 115 0.30 10.46 -0.43
CA LEU A 115 -0.27 9.32 -1.16
C LEU A 115 0.32 9.21 -2.57
N MET A 116 0.41 10.32 -3.30
CA MET A 116 0.99 10.33 -4.63
C MET A 116 2.46 9.92 -4.63
N ARG A 117 3.21 10.38 -3.63
CA ARG A 117 4.60 9.97 -3.47
C ARG A 117 4.74 8.47 -3.21
N TYR A 118 3.91 7.92 -2.33
CA TYR A 118 3.91 6.50 -2.02
C TYR A 118 3.57 5.66 -3.25
N ILE A 119 2.56 6.05 -4.01
CA ILE A 119 2.18 5.38 -5.25
C ILE A 119 3.33 5.40 -6.26
N ARG A 120 4.01 6.54 -6.41
CA ARG A 120 5.17 6.66 -7.28
C ARG A 120 6.29 5.71 -6.87
N VAL A 121 6.67 5.71 -5.60
CA VAL A 121 7.73 4.84 -5.07
C VAL A 121 7.39 3.36 -5.29
N LEU A 122 6.17 2.97 -5.01
CA LEU A 122 5.72 1.59 -5.20
C LEU A 122 5.63 1.20 -6.68
N SER A 123 5.26 2.13 -7.56
CA SER A 123 5.23 1.88 -9.00
C SER A 123 6.62 1.66 -9.59
N GLU A 124 7.59 2.46 -9.18
CA GLU A 124 9.00 2.27 -9.52
C GLU A 124 9.51 0.93 -9.00
N LEU A 125 9.17 0.60 -7.76
CA LEU A 125 9.52 -0.68 -7.14
C LEU A 125 8.94 -1.85 -7.93
N SER A 126 7.68 -1.78 -8.32
CA SER A 126 7.02 -2.82 -9.13
C SER A 126 7.73 -3.05 -10.47
N ASN A 127 8.16 -1.99 -11.13
CA ASN A 127 8.91 -2.08 -12.37
C ASN A 127 10.29 -2.73 -12.16
N ASN A 128 10.97 -2.36 -11.09
CA ASN A 128 12.29 -2.91 -10.76
C ASN A 128 12.23 -4.39 -10.36
N LEU A 129 11.13 -4.82 -9.74
CA LEU A 129 10.95 -6.21 -9.32
C LEU A 129 10.91 -7.21 -10.47
N ARG A 130 10.47 -6.77 -11.66
CA ARG A 130 10.33 -7.68 -12.81
C ARG A 130 11.64 -8.37 -13.19
N ASN A 131 12.75 -7.67 -13.10
CA ASN A 131 14.06 -8.13 -13.53
C ASN A 131 15.05 -8.33 -12.36
N ALA A 132 14.56 -8.25 -11.13
CA ALA A 132 15.42 -8.33 -9.96
C ALA A 132 15.69 -9.77 -9.55
N THR A 133 16.92 -10.04 -9.12
CA THR A 133 17.31 -11.31 -8.53
C THR A 133 17.00 -11.35 -7.03
N GLN A 134 17.12 -10.22 -6.35
CA GLN A 134 16.85 -10.09 -4.92
C GLN A 134 15.62 -9.22 -4.65
N LYS A 135 14.47 -9.78 -4.96
CA LYS A 135 13.18 -9.07 -4.85
C LYS A 135 12.87 -8.61 -3.43
N ARG A 136 13.16 -9.44 -2.45
CA ARG A 136 12.91 -9.11 -1.03
C ARG A 136 13.68 -7.87 -0.59
N VAL A 137 14.94 -7.75 -0.95
CA VAL A 137 15.77 -6.58 -0.61
C VAL A 137 15.16 -5.31 -1.19
N LEU A 138 14.72 -5.36 -2.44
CA LEU A 138 14.09 -4.21 -3.10
C LEU A 138 12.80 -3.79 -2.40
N VAL A 139 11.96 -4.74 -2.00
CA VAL A 139 10.71 -4.43 -1.28
C VAL A 139 11.00 -3.84 0.10
N GLU A 140 11.95 -4.39 0.84
CA GLU A 140 12.37 -3.86 2.13
C GLU A 140 12.91 -2.42 2.01
N VAL A 141 13.76 -2.16 1.03
CA VAL A 141 14.27 -0.81 0.73
C VAL A 141 13.13 0.14 0.34
N GLY A 142 12.18 -0.33 -0.45
CA GLY A 142 10.98 0.43 -0.81
C GLY A 142 10.17 0.85 0.40
N LEU A 143 9.92 -0.06 1.35
CA LEU A 143 9.23 0.25 2.60
C LEU A 143 10.01 1.27 3.45
N ILE A 144 11.33 1.16 3.50
CA ILE A 144 12.19 2.13 4.20
C ILE A 144 12.05 3.52 3.58
N LYS A 145 12.02 3.61 2.25
CA LYS A 145 11.80 4.88 1.54
C LYS A 145 10.45 5.51 1.87
N LEU A 146 9.42 4.70 2.00
CA LEU A 146 8.10 5.18 2.43
C LEU A 146 8.13 5.73 3.86
N CYS A 147 8.80 5.04 4.76
CA CYS A 147 8.92 5.45 6.17
C CYS A 147 9.82 6.67 6.35
N LYS A 148 10.87 6.77 5.56
CA LYS A 148 11.90 7.80 5.69
C LYS A 148 12.12 8.54 4.37
N PRO A 149 11.40 9.62 4.11
CA PRO A 149 11.52 10.39 2.87
C PRO A 149 12.93 10.87 2.54
N ALA A 150 13.74 11.14 3.56
CA ALA A 150 15.11 11.59 3.39
C ALA A 150 16.02 10.57 2.67
N MET A 151 15.63 9.30 2.65
CA MET A 151 16.39 8.23 1.96
C MET A 151 15.98 8.08 0.49
N GLU A 152 14.96 8.79 0.04
CA GLU A 152 14.55 8.81 -1.36
C GLU A 152 15.53 9.68 -2.16
N THR A 153 16.10 9.11 -3.22
CA THR A 153 17.14 9.77 -4.02
C THR A 153 16.69 10.17 -5.42
N ASN A 154 15.40 10.26 -5.66
CA ASN A 154 14.89 10.68 -6.96
C ASN A 154 15.05 12.22 -7.13
N LEU A 155 14.91 12.69 -8.36
CA LEU A 155 15.08 14.10 -8.73
C LEU A 155 14.14 15.01 -7.95
N ASP A 156 12.87 14.63 -7.78
CA ASP A 156 11.87 15.44 -7.07
C ASP A 156 12.25 15.61 -5.60
N SER A 157 12.69 14.54 -4.95
CA SER A 157 13.17 14.59 -3.57
C SER A 157 14.39 15.48 -3.42
N VAL A 158 15.33 15.41 -4.35
CA VAL A 158 16.53 16.27 -4.36
C VAL A 158 16.14 17.73 -4.54
N LEU A 159 15.24 18.04 -5.46
CA LEU A 159 14.74 19.40 -5.69
C LEU A 159 14.03 19.97 -4.46
N ASP A 160 13.20 19.20 -3.79
CA ASP A 160 12.54 19.60 -2.55
C ASP A 160 13.56 19.92 -1.44
N ARG A 161 14.57 19.08 -1.30
CA ARG A 161 15.64 19.29 -0.32
C ARG A 161 16.44 20.54 -0.62
N LEU A 162 16.74 20.80 -1.90
CA LEU A 162 17.42 22.04 -2.34
C LEU A 162 16.56 23.26 -2.03
N ARG A 163 15.26 23.21 -2.32
CA ARG A 163 14.35 24.32 -2.02
C ARG A 163 14.34 24.66 -0.52
N VAL A 164 14.25 23.65 0.34
CA VAL A 164 14.29 23.84 1.79
C VAL A 164 15.59 24.49 2.24
N LEU A 165 16.73 24.04 1.68
CA LEU A 165 18.04 24.63 1.98
C LEU A 165 18.14 26.08 1.52
N GLU A 166 17.65 26.41 0.34
CA GLU A 166 17.62 27.79 -0.18
C GLU A 166 16.78 28.68 0.72
N GLU A 167 15.60 28.26 1.15
CA GLU A 167 14.75 29.00 2.08
C GLU A 167 15.47 29.26 3.41
N GLN A 168 16.19 28.27 3.93
CA GLN A 168 16.98 28.42 5.15
C GLN A 168 18.13 29.43 4.99
N MET A 169 18.78 29.42 3.84
CA MET A 169 19.83 30.38 3.54
C MET A 169 19.31 31.82 3.39
N GLU A 170 18.16 32.02 2.74
CA GLU A 170 17.51 33.32 2.63
C GLU A 170 17.10 33.89 3.98
N LYS A 171 16.69 33.03 4.92
CA LYS A 171 16.36 33.43 6.29
C LYS A 171 17.59 33.73 7.16
N GLY A 172 18.79 33.58 6.62
CA GLY A 172 20.02 33.85 7.33
C GLY A 172 20.34 32.90 8.48
N ILE A 173 19.85 31.68 8.42
CA ILE A 173 20.19 30.66 9.40
C ILE A 173 21.57 30.10 9.07
N PRO A 174 22.57 30.21 9.98
CA PRO A 174 23.91 29.69 9.74
C PRO A 174 23.97 28.16 9.66
#